data_563bccba10cac782d7309bc397f11873
#
_entry.id   563bccba10cac782d7309bc397f11873
#
_cell.length_a   1.000
_cell.length_b   1.000
_cell.length_c   1.000
_cell.angle_alpha   90.00
_cell.angle_beta   90.00
_cell.angle_gamma   90.00
#
_symmetry.space_group_name_H-M   'P 1'
#
loop_
_entity.id
_entity.type
_entity.pdbx_description
1 polymer ?
#
loop_
_entity_poly.entity_id
_entity_poly.type
_entity_poly.pdbx_seq_one_letter_code
_entity_poly.pdbx_strand_id
1 'polypeptide(L)'
;MPEVDSLDRSILSVLRDQGRSSFVQIANSTGVTERTVRARMRRLEDEGIIRGYTIRETGIGLSALVRLSVGPGIEIGTLAGEYASWDGIESVYEISGDADLIVLAHVDDTVALRGLLDRIWLSAPGSIICLLYTSDAADERRC
;
A
#
# COMPACT_ATOMS: atom_id res chain seq x y z
N MET A 1 12.61 -4.29 -17.60
CA MET A 1 12.48 -3.78 -16.23
C MET A 1 13.52 -2.68 -16.05
N PRO A 2 13.19 -1.56 -15.41
CA PRO A 2 14.18 -0.52 -15.12
C PRO A 2 15.29 -1.10 -14.22
N GLU A 3 16.52 -0.84 -14.56
CA GLU A 3 17.69 -1.38 -13.85
C GLU A 3 17.97 -0.52 -12.61
N VAL A 4 17.88 -1.14 -11.44
CA VAL A 4 18.13 -0.51 -10.13
C VAL A 4 19.48 -0.99 -9.61
N ASP A 5 20.47 -0.09 -9.59
CA ASP A 5 21.82 -0.39 -9.12
C ASP A 5 21.95 -0.34 -7.57
N SER A 6 23.15 -0.59 -7.05
CA SER A 6 23.39 -0.60 -5.61
C SER A 6 23.18 0.76 -4.95
N LEU A 7 23.53 1.85 -5.63
CA LEU A 7 23.33 3.21 -5.13
C LEU A 7 21.84 3.55 -5.07
N ASP A 8 21.07 3.19 -6.09
CA ASP A 8 19.62 3.38 -6.10
C ASP A 8 18.95 2.63 -4.92
N ARG A 9 19.36 1.38 -4.68
CA ARG A 9 18.86 0.59 -3.54
C ARG A 9 19.18 1.24 -2.20
N SER A 10 20.38 1.82 -2.05
CA SER A 10 20.77 2.55 -0.85
C SER A 10 19.93 3.81 -0.65
N ILE A 11 19.68 4.59 -1.70
CA ILE A 11 18.80 5.76 -1.67
C ILE A 11 17.38 5.35 -1.26
N LEU A 12 16.82 4.32 -1.90
CA LEU A 12 15.48 3.81 -1.59
C LEU A 12 15.38 3.28 -0.15
N SER A 13 16.46 2.69 0.39
CA SER A 13 16.50 2.24 1.79
C SER A 13 16.39 3.41 2.76
N VAL A 14 17.17 4.48 2.55
CA VAL A 14 17.09 5.70 3.38
C VAL A 14 15.69 6.29 3.35
N LEU A 15 15.06 6.35 2.17
CA LEU A 15 13.71 6.91 2.03
C LEU A 15 12.62 6.03 2.67
N ARG A 16 12.79 4.71 2.69
CA ARG A 16 11.84 3.80 3.40
C ARG A 16 11.87 4.01 4.90
N ASP A 17 13.06 4.29 5.45
CA ASP A 17 13.23 4.53 6.89
C ASP A 17 12.80 5.96 7.26
N GLN A 18 13.18 6.92 6.43
CA GLN A 18 12.94 8.36 6.66
C GLN A 18 12.52 9.03 5.34
N GLY A 19 11.26 8.94 4.99
CA GLY A 19 10.70 9.47 3.74
C GLY A 19 10.84 10.99 3.53
N ARG A 20 11.18 11.74 4.59
CA ARG A 20 11.43 13.20 4.54
C ARG A 20 12.91 13.57 4.53
N SER A 21 13.82 12.60 4.32
CA SER A 21 15.26 12.88 4.23
C SER A 21 15.55 13.87 3.10
N SER A 22 16.30 14.91 3.42
CA SER A 22 16.81 15.86 2.41
C SER A 22 17.86 15.19 1.53
N PHE A 23 18.08 15.74 0.33
CA PHE A 23 19.13 15.23 -0.56
C PHE A 23 20.51 15.25 0.09
N VAL A 24 20.77 16.23 0.96
CA VAL A 24 22.02 16.31 1.73
C VAL A 24 22.14 15.14 2.73
N GLN A 25 21.06 14.82 3.43
CA GLN A 25 21.04 13.67 4.37
C GLN A 25 21.24 12.35 3.63
N ILE A 26 20.56 12.17 2.49
CA ILE A 26 20.72 10.98 1.65
C ILE A 26 22.18 10.90 1.13
N ALA A 27 22.75 12.00 0.66
CA ALA A 27 24.12 12.06 0.17
C ALA A 27 25.13 11.65 1.25
N ASN A 28 24.96 12.15 2.47
CA ASN A 28 25.82 11.79 3.61
C ASN A 28 25.67 10.30 3.97
N SER A 29 24.46 9.76 3.95
CA SER A 29 24.20 8.34 4.27
C SER A 29 24.72 7.37 3.21
N THR A 30 24.76 7.80 1.95
CA THR A 30 25.16 6.95 0.82
C THR A 30 26.61 7.19 0.33
N GLY A 31 27.29 8.21 0.88
CA GLY A 31 28.67 8.53 0.52
C GLY A 31 28.85 9.15 -0.87
N VAL A 32 27.82 9.76 -1.41
CA VAL A 32 27.85 10.44 -2.72
C VAL A 32 27.51 11.91 -2.61
N THR A 33 27.64 12.67 -3.70
CA THR A 33 27.29 14.09 -3.70
C THR A 33 25.78 14.32 -3.78
N GLU A 34 25.29 15.45 -3.26
CA GLU A 34 23.88 15.85 -3.37
C GLU A 34 23.44 15.91 -4.85
N ARG A 35 24.29 16.36 -5.75
CA ARG A 35 24.03 16.39 -7.19
C ARG A 35 23.73 14.99 -7.73
N THR A 36 24.52 14.00 -7.29
CA THR A 36 24.32 12.59 -7.68
C THR A 36 22.97 12.08 -7.16
N VAL A 37 22.65 12.33 -5.88
CA VAL A 37 21.36 11.96 -5.28
C VAL A 37 20.20 12.57 -6.08
N ARG A 38 20.26 13.86 -6.35
CA ARG A 38 19.22 14.58 -7.10
C ARG A 38 18.99 13.99 -8.49
N ALA A 39 20.05 13.64 -9.19
CA ALA A 39 19.95 13.02 -10.52
C ALA A 39 19.33 11.62 -10.45
N ARG A 40 19.72 10.82 -9.44
CA ARG A 40 19.17 9.48 -9.21
C ARG A 40 17.70 9.50 -8.79
N MET A 41 17.34 10.41 -7.89
CA MET A 41 15.95 10.59 -7.46
C MET A 41 15.05 10.92 -8.65
N ARG A 42 15.44 11.90 -9.47
CA ARG A 42 14.67 12.25 -10.68
C ARG A 42 14.50 11.04 -11.59
N ARG A 43 15.57 10.27 -11.85
CA ARG A 43 15.47 9.06 -12.67
C ARG A 43 14.52 8.04 -12.08
N LEU A 44 14.59 7.76 -10.76
CA LEU A 44 13.72 6.81 -10.07
C LEU A 44 12.23 7.22 -10.12
N GLU A 45 11.97 8.53 -10.11
CA GLU A 45 10.63 9.09 -10.27
C GLU A 45 10.16 9.01 -11.73
N ASP A 46 10.98 9.42 -12.68
CA ASP A 46 10.66 9.42 -14.13
C ASP A 46 10.42 7.98 -14.66
N GLU A 47 11.18 7.01 -14.16
CA GLU A 47 11.01 5.59 -14.50
C GLU A 47 9.88 4.90 -13.73
N GLY A 48 9.18 5.62 -12.83
CA GLY A 48 8.07 5.10 -12.03
C GLY A 48 8.46 4.07 -10.97
N ILE A 49 9.75 3.97 -10.62
CA ILE A 49 10.24 3.13 -9.51
C ILE A 49 9.76 3.74 -8.19
N ILE A 50 9.88 5.07 -8.03
CA ILE A 50 9.21 5.83 -7.00
C ILE A 50 7.90 6.33 -7.60
N ARG A 51 6.78 5.76 -7.16
CA ARG A 51 5.45 6.13 -7.64
C ARG A 51 4.79 7.24 -6.83
N GLY A 52 5.37 7.57 -5.69
CA GLY A 52 4.86 8.61 -4.79
C GLY A 52 5.47 8.50 -3.41
N TYR A 53 5.15 9.48 -2.59
CA TYR A 53 5.53 9.56 -1.18
C TYR A 53 4.26 9.52 -0.34
N THR A 54 4.30 8.77 0.74
CA THR A 54 3.17 8.64 1.66
C THR A 54 3.64 8.80 3.10
N ILE A 55 2.70 8.98 4.00
CA ILE A 55 2.95 9.00 5.43
C ILE A 55 2.39 7.72 6.06
N ARG A 56 2.93 7.36 7.22
CA ARG A 56 2.34 6.36 8.10
C ARG A 56 1.72 7.11 9.27
N GLU A 57 0.46 6.86 9.49
CA GLU A 57 -0.31 7.48 10.57
C GLU A 57 -0.58 6.46 11.66
N THR A 58 -0.71 6.93 12.89
CA THR A 58 -1.06 6.10 14.05
C THR A 58 -2.18 6.81 14.82
N GLY A 59 -3.20 6.08 15.20
CA GLY A 59 -4.31 6.62 15.98
C GLY A 59 -5.33 7.43 15.18
N ILE A 60 -5.31 7.36 13.87
CA ILE A 60 -6.28 8.03 12.99
C ILE A 60 -6.89 6.96 12.08
N GLY A 61 -8.21 6.79 12.16
CA GLY A 61 -8.95 5.86 11.34
C GLY A 61 -8.79 4.38 11.74
N LEU A 62 -9.25 3.51 10.88
CA LEU A 62 -9.22 2.05 11.02
C LEU A 62 -8.53 1.43 9.81
N SER A 63 -7.56 0.57 10.07
CA SER A 63 -6.99 -0.30 9.04
C SER A 63 -7.73 -1.64 9.05
N ALA A 64 -8.17 -2.06 7.89
CA ALA A 64 -8.89 -3.31 7.71
C ALA A 64 -8.22 -4.18 6.65
N LEU A 65 -8.15 -5.48 6.92
CA LEU A 65 -7.79 -6.50 5.95
C LEU A 65 -9.04 -7.30 5.63
N VAL A 66 -9.47 -7.26 4.39
CA VAL A 66 -10.64 -7.99 3.89
C VAL A 66 -10.15 -9.12 2.99
N ARG A 67 -10.49 -10.35 3.34
CA ARG A 67 -10.26 -11.52 2.49
C ARG A 67 -11.55 -11.87 1.77
N LEU A 68 -11.45 -12.08 0.45
CA LEU A 68 -12.57 -12.50 -0.37
C LEU A 68 -12.27 -13.83 -1.06
N SER A 69 -13.25 -14.73 -0.97
CA SER A 69 -13.36 -15.86 -1.92
C SER A 69 -14.46 -15.48 -2.89
N VAL A 70 -14.07 -15.24 -4.13
CA VAL A 70 -14.93 -14.63 -5.17
C VAL A 70 -15.94 -15.66 -5.67
N GLY A 71 -17.19 -15.24 -5.84
CA GLY A 71 -18.26 -16.08 -6.33
C GLY A 71 -18.04 -16.50 -7.80
N PRO A 72 -18.69 -17.60 -8.25
CA PRO A 72 -18.52 -18.11 -9.59
C PRO A 72 -18.98 -17.11 -10.66
N GLY A 73 -18.23 -17.03 -11.76
CA GLY A 73 -18.56 -16.17 -12.91
C GLY A 73 -18.05 -14.73 -12.79
N ILE A 74 -17.34 -14.40 -11.74
CA ILE A 74 -16.71 -13.08 -11.56
C ILE A 74 -15.24 -13.21 -11.97
N GLU A 75 -14.76 -12.27 -12.81
CA GLU A 75 -13.38 -12.20 -13.25
C GLU A 75 -12.55 -11.45 -12.22
N ILE A 76 -11.59 -12.14 -11.57
CA ILE A 76 -10.85 -11.67 -10.40
C ILE A 76 -10.02 -10.42 -10.71
N GLY A 77 -9.30 -10.40 -11.85
CA GLY A 77 -8.44 -9.28 -12.20
C GLY A 77 -9.21 -7.99 -12.47
N THR A 78 -10.39 -8.09 -13.10
CA THR A 78 -11.29 -6.94 -13.30
C THR A 78 -11.79 -6.40 -11.96
N LEU A 79 -12.21 -7.31 -11.06
CA LEU A 79 -12.67 -6.94 -9.72
C LEU A 79 -11.54 -6.30 -8.88
N ALA A 80 -10.34 -6.86 -8.94
CA ALA A 80 -9.16 -6.31 -8.26
C ALA A 80 -8.82 -4.90 -8.75
N GLY A 81 -8.87 -4.68 -10.08
CA GLY A 81 -8.67 -3.37 -10.69
C GLY A 81 -9.74 -2.36 -10.29
N GLU A 82 -11.00 -2.78 -10.21
CA GLU A 82 -12.10 -1.95 -9.72
C GLU A 82 -11.87 -1.52 -8.27
N TYR A 83 -11.57 -2.48 -7.37
CA TYR A 83 -11.33 -2.19 -5.96
C TYR A 83 -10.13 -1.27 -5.75
N ALA A 84 -9.04 -1.47 -6.48
CA ALA A 84 -7.86 -0.63 -6.39
C ALA A 84 -8.11 0.85 -6.73
N SER A 85 -9.23 1.15 -7.41
CA SER A 85 -9.65 2.52 -7.74
C SER A 85 -10.53 3.18 -6.68
N TRP A 86 -10.98 2.43 -5.67
CA TRP A 86 -11.92 2.96 -4.67
C TRP A 86 -11.19 3.75 -3.60
N ASP A 87 -11.80 4.85 -3.18
CA ASP A 87 -11.35 5.61 -2.02
C ASP A 87 -11.43 4.77 -0.75
N GLY A 88 -10.44 4.90 0.13
CA GLY A 88 -10.29 4.09 1.33
C GLY A 88 -9.63 2.72 1.10
N ILE A 89 -9.30 2.33 -0.15
CA ILE A 89 -8.52 1.12 -0.44
C ILE A 89 -7.06 1.49 -0.68
N GLU A 90 -6.19 0.92 0.15
CA GLU A 90 -4.74 1.12 0.10
C GLU A 90 -4.07 0.18 -0.91
N SER A 91 -4.49 -1.09 -0.92
CA SER A 91 -3.90 -2.11 -1.79
C SER A 91 -4.86 -3.28 -2.00
N VAL A 92 -4.76 -3.90 -3.18
CA VAL A 92 -5.46 -5.14 -3.52
C VAL A 92 -4.44 -6.16 -3.99
N TYR A 93 -4.52 -7.38 -3.46
CA TYR A 93 -3.66 -8.50 -3.83
C TYR A 93 -4.51 -9.65 -4.32
N GLU A 94 -4.16 -10.20 -5.49
CA GLU A 94 -4.63 -11.49 -5.93
C GLU A 94 -3.80 -12.57 -5.23
N ILE A 95 -4.46 -13.57 -4.67
CA ILE A 95 -3.79 -14.65 -3.94
C ILE A 95 -4.27 -16.01 -4.44
N SER A 96 -3.53 -17.04 -4.13
CA SER A 96 -3.92 -18.44 -4.37
C SER A 96 -4.13 -19.14 -3.04
N GLY A 97 -5.10 -20.04 -2.98
CA GLY A 97 -5.42 -20.84 -1.79
C GLY A 97 -6.90 -20.80 -1.45
N ASP A 98 -7.21 -20.55 -0.20
CA ASP A 98 -8.57 -20.53 0.35
C ASP A 98 -9.31 -19.18 0.17
N ALA A 99 -8.66 -18.21 -0.43
CA ALA A 99 -9.25 -16.95 -0.87
C ALA A 99 -8.61 -16.51 -2.18
N ASP A 100 -9.27 -15.60 -2.89
CA ASP A 100 -8.85 -15.10 -4.20
C ASP A 100 -8.25 -13.70 -4.11
N LEU A 101 -8.77 -12.85 -3.21
CA LEU A 101 -8.32 -11.48 -3.02
C LEU A 101 -8.07 -11.17 -1.55
N ILE A 102 -7.05 -10.32 -1.31
CA ILE A 102 -6.85 -9.59 -0.07
C ILE A 102 -6.93 -8.10 -0.40
N VAL A 103 -7.81 -7.37 0.29
CA VAL A 103 -7.97 -5.93 0.19
C VAL A 103 -7.49 -5.31 1.49
N LEU A 104 -6.50 -4.42 1.41
CA LEU A 104 -6.11 -3.55 2.51
C LEU A 104 -6.84 -2.22 2.36
N ALA A 105 -7.54 -1.83 3.42
CA ALA A 105 -8.29 -0.59 3.45
C ALA A 105 -7.93 0.23 4.69
N HIS A 106 -7.96 1.54 4.52
CA HIS A 106 -7.87 2.51 5.60
C HIS A 106 -9.05 3.46 5.50
N VAL A 107 -9.83 3.56 6.57
CA VAL A 107 -11.09 4.32 6.61
C VAL A 107 -11.18 5.11 7.92
N ASP A 108 -11.97 6.18 7.93
CA ASP A 108 -12.03 7.10 9.08
C ASP A 108 -12.63 6.45 10.33
N ASP A 109 -13.64 5.60 10.17
CA ASP A 109 -14.36 5.00 11.29
C ASP A 109 -15.07 3.69 10.91
N THR A 110 -15.78 3.11 11.88
CA THR A 110 -16.55 1.88 11.69
C THR A 110 -17.75 2.04 10.76
N VAL A 111 -18.29 3.25 10.60
CA VAL A 111 -19.41 3.53 9.69
C VAL A 111 -18.89 3.50 8.25
N ALA A 112 -17.75 4.16 8.00
CA ALA A 112 -17.07 4.11 6.71
C ALA A 112 -16.66 2.68 6.34
N LEU A 113 -16.13 1.90 7.32
CA LEU A 113 -15.78 0.50 7.10
C LEU A 113 -17.00 -0.32 6.70
N ARG A 114 -18.14 -0.15 7.37
CA ARG A 114 -19.37 -0.85 7.02
C ARG A 114 -19.83 -0.49 5.60
N GLY A 115 -19.79 0.79 5.24
CA GLY A 115 -20.13 1.25 3.89
C GLY A 115 -19.22 0.63 2.81
N LEU A 116 -17.93 0.50 3.09
CA LEU A 116 -16.99 -0.18 2.20
C LEU A 116 -17.33 -1.67 2.05
N LEU A 117 -17.62 -2.36 3.14
CA LEU A 117 -17.99 -3.79 3.11
C LEU A 117 -19.31 -4.02 2.36
N ASP A 118 -20.31 -3.17 2.55
CA ASP A 118 -21.58 -3.23 1.82
C ASP A 118 -21.33 -3.04 0.32
N ARG A 119 -20.46 -2.12 -0.07
CA ARG A 119 -20.09 -1.89 -1.46
C ARG A 119 -19.35 -3.10 -2.07
N ILE A 120 -18.41 -3.70 -1.33
CA ILE A 120 -17.74 -4.95 -1.74
C ILE A 120 -18.77 -6.06 -1.94
N TRP A 121 -19.70 -6.22 -1.00
CA TRP A 121 -20.75 -7.24 -1.08
C TRP A 121 -21.65 -7.09 -2.31
N LEU A 122 -22.01 -5.85 -2.65
CA LEU A 122 -22.85 -5.56 -3.81
C LEU A 122 -22.13 -5.80 -5.14
N SER A 123 -20.83 -5.54 -5.20
CA SER A 123 -20.03 -5.70 -6.43
C SER A 123 -19.66 -7.17 -6.71
N ALA A 124 -19.61 -8.01 -5.68
CA ALA A 124 -19.21 -9.40 -5.79
C ALA A 124 -20.25 -10.34 -5.12
N PRO A 125 -21.46 -10.46 -5.69
CA PRO A 125 -22.51 -11.29 -5.11
C PRO A 125 -22.09 -12.78 -5.06
N GLY A 126 -22.42 -13.43 -3.95
CA GLY A 126 -22.07 -14.84 -3.70
C GLY A 126 -20.64 -15.07 -3.23
N SER A 127 -19.87 -14.00 -3.03
CA SER A 127 -18.52 -14.09 -2.45
C SER A 127 -18.56 -14.26 -0.94
N ILE A 128 -17.54 -14.94 -0.39
CA ILE A 128 -17.35 -15.07 1.06
C ILE A 128 -16.36 -14.00 1.51
N ILE A 129 -16.76 -13.17 2.46
CA ILE A 129 -15.95 -12.08 3.00
C ILE A 129 -15.53 -12.43 4.42
N CYS A 130 -14.23 -12.38 4.69
CA CYS A 130 -13.65 -12.48 6.03
C CYS A 130 -12.95 -11.16 6.35
N LEU A 131 -13.32 -10.54 7.46
CA LEU A 131 -12.80 -9.25 7.89
C LEU A 131 -11.88 -9.41 9.09
N LEU A 132 -10.71 -8.80 8.99
CA LEU A 132 -9.81 -8.49 10.11
C LEU A 132 -9.61 -6.97 10.13
N TYR A 133 -9.83 -6.35 11.27
CA TYR A 133 -9.54 -4.92 11.43
C TYR A 133 -8.74 -4.69 12.71
N THR A 134 -7.92 -3.64 12.72
CA THR A 134 -7.20 -3.21 13.91
C THR A 134 -7.87 -1.95 14.45
N SER A 135 -8.21 -1.97 15.75
CA SER A 135 -8.44 -0.75 16.51
C SER A 135 -7.11 -0.30 17.11
N ASP A 136 -6.96 0.98 17.45
CA ASP A 136 -5.74 1.62 17.96
C ASP A 136 -4.97 0.84 19.06
N ALA A 137 -5.64 -0.04 19.78
CA ALA A 137 -5.03 -0.85 20.84
C ALA A 137 -4.05 -1.93 20.34
N ALA A 138 -3.98 -2.21 19.04
CA ALA A 138 -3.12 -3.26 18.49
C ALA A 138 -1.75 -2.76 18.01
N ASP A 139 -1.54 -1.45 17.90
CA ASP A 139 -0.29 -0.85 17.37
C ASP A 139 0.78 -0.59 18.46
N GLU A 140 0.51 -0.89 19.72
CA GLU A 140 1.48 -0.75 20.82
C GLU A 140 2.48 -1.92 20.96
N ARG A 141 2.59 -2.81 20.00
CA ARG A 141 3.68 -3.80 19.97
C ARG A 141 4.91 -3.23 19.33
N ARG A 142 5.55 -2.30 20.04
CA ARG A 142 6.97 -2.05 19.82
C ARG A 142 7.77 -3.11 20.57
N CYS A 143 8.41 -3.98 19.83
CA CYS A 143 9.63 -4.60 20.26
C CYS A 143 10.81 -3.68 19.96
#